data_2cae6109c5d3f356644936ac167a60d1
#
_entry.id   2cae6109c5d3f356644936ac167a60d1
#
_cell.length_a   1.000
_cell.length_b   1.000
_cell.length_c   1.000
_cell.angle_alpha   90.00
_cell.angle_beta   90.00
_cell.angle_gamma   90.00
#
_symmetry.space_group_name_H-M   'P 1'
#
loop_
_entity.id
_entity.type
_entity.pdbx_description
1 polymer ?
#
loop_
_entity_poly.entity_id
_entity_poly.type
_entity_poly.pdbx_seq_one_letter_code
_entity_poly.pdbx_strand_id
1 'polypeptide(L)'
;MSTAVAKEISRNLNGLSKYPPAQPYLQDILSFGSHKNLAKTRYVNDKQITDHYAIIPTGQGLGALNSLSATSHKVYDLIVRRFLSIFYPPAVYQNVAIISTIKEESFFSNFKVLAEEGYLKVAGVPQGKRSVNKGKSRTDANEKEEDAEQTADQDLDTALFEVIKTLKKGSVLPVGALDIKEGETSPPKRYN
;
A
#
# COMPACT_ATOMS: atom_id res chain seq x y z
N MET A 1 11.23 0.27 -17.87
CA MET A 1 12.60 0.76 -18.18
C MET A 1 13.27 -0.15 -19.21
N SER A 2 14.38 0.31 -19.84
CA SER A 2 15.14 -0.51 -20.80
C SER A 2 16.07 -1.49 -20.10
N THR A 3 16.47 -2.53 -20.84
CA THR A 3 17.52 -3.46 -20.40
C THR A 3 18.85 -2.74 -20.15
N ALA A 4 19.19 -1.71 -20.92
CA ALA A 4 20.38 -0.90 -20.72
C ALA A 4 20.36 -0.19 -19.36
N VAL A 5 19.25 0.45 -19.01
CA VAL A 5 19.07 1.11 -17.71
C VAL A 5 19.11 0.09 -16.56
N ALA A 6 18.50 -1.08 -16.73
CA ALA A 6 18.50 -2.13 -15.71
C ALA A 6 19.90 -2.64 -15.38
N LYS A 7 20.83 -2.68 -16.34
CA LYS A 7 22.22 -3.06 -16.13
C LYS A 7 23.00 -2.08 -15.23
N GLU A 8 22.63 -0.80 -15.28
CA GLU A 8 23.29 0.25 -14.50
C GLU A 8 22.58 0.56 -13.18
N ILE A 9 21.52 -0.15 -12.85
CA ILE A 9 20.66 0.16 -11.71
C ILE A 9 21.40 0.19 -10.35
N SER A 10 22.44 -0.60 -10.23
CA SER A 10 23.31 -0.60 -9.05
C SER A 10 23.96 0.75 -8.79
N ARG A 11 24.25 1.52 -9.84
CA ARG A 11 24.78 2.88 -9.72
C ARG A 11 23.77 3.83 -9.09
N ASN A 12 22.49 3.71 -9.50
CA ASN A 12 21.42 4.49 -8.93
C ASN A 12 21.19 4.16 -7.44
N LEU A 13 21.18 2.88 -7.09
CA LEU A 13 21.05 2.43 -5.69
C LEU A 13 22.21 2.94 -4.83
N ASN A 14 23.45 2.83 -5.32
CA ASN A 14 24.63 3.35 -4.64
C ASN A 14 24.58 4.88 -4.48
N GLY A 15 24.10 5.61 -5.48
CA GLY A 15 23.90 7.06 -5.38
C GLY A 15 22.91 7.43 -4.27
N LEU A 16 21.85 6.66 -4.11
CA LEU A 16 20.85 6.87 -3.07
C LEU A 16 21.32 6.53 -1.65
N SER A 17 22.48 5.89 -1.48
CA SER A 17 23.04 5.60 -0.15
C SER A 17 23.29 6.86 0.69
N LYS A 18 23.44 8.02 0.03
CA LYS A 18 23.58 9.32 0.67
C LYS A 18 22.25 10.03 0.99
N TYR A 19 21.12 9.39 0.68
CA TYR A 19 19.79 9.89 1.00
C TYR A 19 19.24 9.14 2.22
N PRO A 20 19.21 9.75 3.43
CA PRO A 20 18.89 9.04 4.66
C PRO A 20 17.57 8.28 4.66
N PRO A 21 16.45 8.80 4.08
CA PRO A 21 15.20 8.06 4.05
C PRO A 21 15.24 6.76 3.23
N ALA A 22 16.22 6.60 2.32
CA ALA A 22 16.37 5.39 1.50
C ALA A 22 17.24 4.30 2.15
N GLN A 23 18.09 4.67 3.12
CA GLN A 23 19.11 3.77 3.67
C GLN A 23 18.58 2.44 4.21
N PRO A 24 17.51 2.39 5.04
CA PRO A 24 17.00 1.12 5.56
C PRO A 24 16.59 0.16 4.44
N TYR A 25 15.96 0.68 3.40
CA TYR A 25 15.49 -0.10 2.27
C TYR A 25 16.61 -0.57 1.37
N LEU A 26 17.66 0.25 1.20
CA LEU A 26 18.83 -0.11 0.41
C LEU A 26 19.60 -1.29 1.03
N GLN A 27 19.72 -1.32 2.36
CA GLN A 27 20.33 -2.45 3.06
C GLN A 27 19.62 -3.76 2.74
N ASP A 28 18.29 -3.78 2.80
CA ASP A 28 17.48 -4.94 2.46
C ASP A 28 17.70 -5.36 0.99
N ILE A 29 17.61 -4.42 0.05
CA ILE A 29 17.75 -4.67 -1.39
C ILE A 29 19.11 -5.25 -1.73
N LEU A 30 20.18 -4.72 -1.14
CA LEU A 30 21.54 -5.17 -1.38
C LEU A 30 21.83 -6.53 -0.74
N SER A 31 21.31 -6.77 0.48
CA SER A 31 21.47 -8.05 1.17
C SER A 31 20.73 -9.19 0.47
N PHE A 32 19.49 -8.95 0.01
CA PHE A 32 18.74 -9.95 -0.76
C PHE A 32 19.20 -10.09 -2.20
N GLY A 33 19.98 -9.12 -2.72
CA GLY A 33 20.45 -9.13 -4.10
C GLY A 33 19.34 -9.03 -5.15
N SER A 34 18.16 -8.56 -4.76
CA SER A 34 16.98 -8.48 -5.64
C SER A 34 17.21 -7.62 -6.89
N HIS A 35 18.05 -6.59 -6.80
CA HIS A 35 18.43 -5.73 -7.91
C HIS A 35 19.14 -6.47 -9.06
N LYS A 36 19.83 -7.58 -8.78
CA LYS A 36 20.57 -8.38 -9.79
C LYS A 36 19.63 -9.05 -10.79
N ASN A 37 18.39 -9.32 -10.37
CA ASN A 37 17.38 -9.98 -11.20
C ASN A 37 16.41 -9.02 -11.88
N LEU A 38 16.62 -7.71 -11.78
CA LEU A 38 15.71 -6.69 -12.28
C LEU A 38 15.36 -6.87 -13.77
N ALA A 39 16.34 -7.22 -14.59
CA ALA A 39 16.16 -7.42 -16.03
C ALA A 39 15.16 -8.54 -16.39
N LYS A 40 14.88 -9.47 -15.45
CA LYS A 40 13.92 -10.57 -15.63
C LYS A 40 12.53 -10.23 -15.09
N THR A 41 12.33 -9.04 -14.59
CA THR A 41 11.05 -8.63 -14.00
C THR A 41 10.17 -7.91 -15.02
N ARG A 42 8.88 -7.78 -14.68
CA ARG A 42 7.91 -7.01 -15.47
C ARG A 42 8.25 -5.51 -15.61
N TYR A 43 9.22 -5.00 -14.86
CA TYR A 43 9.62 -3.60 -14.88
C TYR A 43 10.59 -3.27 -16.03
N VAL A 44 11.11 -4.30 -16.71
CA VAL A 44 12.03 -4.16 -17.83
C VAL A 44 11.40 -4.74 -19.09
N ASN A 45 11.17 -3.89 -20.08
CA ASN A 45 10.58 -4.28 -21.35
C ASN A 45 10.97 -3.28 -22.43
N ASP A 46 11.96 -3.64 -23.26
CA ASP A 46 12.46 -2.77 -24.33
C ASP A 46 11.42 -2.51 -25.43
N LYS A 47 10.48 -3.44 -25.63
CA LYS A 47 9.42 -3.31 -26.67
C LYS A 47 8.35 -2.28 -26.30
N GLN A 48 8.22 -1.96 -25.02
CA GLN A 48 7.24 -0.96 -24.52
C GLN A 48 7.86 0.42 -24.35
N ILE A 49 9.11 0.61 -24.70
CA ILE A 49 9.75 1.91 -24.65
C ILE A 49 9.47 2.66 -25.94
N THR A 50 8.81 3.78 -25.80
CA THR A 50 8.58 4.74 -26.89
C THR A 50 9.47 5.95 -26.66
N ASP A 51 8.94 7.13 -26.72
CA ASP A 51 9.54 8.42 -26.40
C ASP A 51 9.52 8.77 -24.91
N HIS A 52 8.83 7.96 -24.09
CA HIS A 52 8.75 8.13 -22.65
C HIS A 52 9.56 7.09 -21.88
N TYR A 53 10.39 7.57 -20.95
CA TYR A 53 11.23 6.74 -20.10
C TYR A 53 10.70 6.71 -18.66
N ALA A 54 11.04 5.65 -17.93
CA ALA A 54 10.75 5.59 -16.50
C ALA A 54 11.51 6.69 -15.75
N ILE A 55 10.82 7.38 -14.85
CA ILE A 55 11.43 8.34 -13.94
C ILE A 55 12.10 7.56 -12.80
N ILE A 56 13.40 7.61 -12.72
CA ILE A 56 14.20 6.95 -11.68
C ILE A 56 15.18 7.94 -11.05
N PRO A 57 15.40 7.87 -9.73
CA PRO A 57 16.34 8.76 -9.07
C PRO A 57 17.78 8.37 -9.46
N THR A 58 18.62 9.37 -9.73
CA THR A 58 20.04 9.16 -10.04
C THR A 58 20.90 9.05 -8.79
N GLY A 59 20.41 9.54 -7.66
CA GLY A 59 21.20 9.67 -6.44
C GLY A 59 22.32 10.72 -6.52
N GLN A 60 22.29 11.59 -7.56
CA GLN A 60 23.26 12.68 -7.74
C GLN A 60 22.65 14.02 -7.31
N GLY A 61 23.51 14.96 -6.92
CA GLY A 61 23.07 16.33 -6.60
C GLY A 61 22.18 16.41 -5.36
N LEU A 62 22.22 15.44 -4.45
CA LEU A 62 21.34 15.39 -3.26
C LEU A 62 21.48 16.62 -2.34
N GLY A 63 22.62 17.33 -2.38
CA GLY A 63 22.79 18.58 -1.64
C GLY A 63 21.79 19.69 -2.07
N ALA A 64 21.32 19.66 -3.31
CA ALA A 64 20.34 20.60 -3.81
C ALA A 64 18.93 20.38 -3.20
N LEU A 65 18.67 19.21 -2.59
CA LEU A 65 17.39 18.94 -1.92
C LEU A 65 17.12 19.94 -0.80
N ASN A 66 18.15 20.43 -0.10
CA ASN A 66 17.99 21.37 0.99
C ASN A 66 17.43 22.74 0.55
N SER A 67 17.55 23.07 -0.73
CA SER A 67 17.02 24.31 -1.31
C SER A 67 15.62 24.16 -1.93
N LEU A 68 15.08 22.94 -1.94
CA LEU A 68 13.77 22.67 -2.51
C LEU A 68 12.62 23.05 -1.57
N SER A 69 11.47 23.37 -2.16
CA SER A 69 10.23 23.52 -1.41
C SER A 69 9.83 22.20 -0.72
N ALA A 70 9.06 22.28 0.36
CA ALA A 70 8.56 21.10 1.05
C ALA A 70 7.77 20.17 0.12
N THR A 71 7.01 20.73 -0.82
CA THR A 71 6.26 19.96 -1.83
C THR A 71 7.20 19.21 -2.77
N SER A 72 8.23 19.87 -3.30
CA SER A 72 9.22 19.24 -4.18
C SER A 72 9.98 18.12 -3.47
N HIS A 73 10.27 18.32 -2.18
CA HIS A 73 10.91 17.32 -1.35
C HIS A 73 10.03 16.05 -1.19
N LYS A 74 8.73 16.24 -0.91
CA LYS A 74 7.75 15.14 -0.83
C LYS A 74 7.63 14.39 -2.17
N VAL A 75 7.64 15.11 -3.29
CA VAL A 75 7.60 14.50 -4.63
C VAL A 75 8.85 13.67 -4.89
N TYR A 76 10.03 14.18 -4.54
CA TYR A 76 11.27 13.41 -4.66
C TYR A 76 11.25 12.15 -3.81
N ASP A 77 10.84 12.24 -2.54
CA ASP A 77 10.71 11.09 -1.66
C ASP A 77 9.74 10.04 -2.22
N LEU A 78 8.60 10.47 -2.76
CA LEU A 78 7.63 9.58 -3.41
C LEU A 78 8.25 8.84 -4.60
N ILE A 79 9.03 9.52 -5.44
CA ILE A 79 9.74 8.92 -6.57
C ILE A 79 10.75 7.89 -6.07
N VAL A 80 11.54 8.24 -5.05
CA VAL A 80 12.52 7.32 -4.46
C VAL A 80 11.84 6.09 -3.89
N ARG A 81 10.78 6.24 -3.09
CA ARG A 81 10.01 5.12 -2.54
C ARG A 81 9.42 4.24 -3.64
N ARG A 82 8.84 4.84 -4.67
CA ARG A 82 8.29 4.09 -5.80
C ARG A 82 9.37 3.32 -6.54
N PHE A 83 10.54 3.92 -6.72
CA PHE A 83 11.69 3.25 -7.33
C PHE A 83 12.20 2.08 -6.48
N LEU A 84 12.39 2.28 -5.17
CA LEU A 84 12.87 1.22 -4.28
C LEU A 84 11.87 0.08 -4.12
N SER A 85 10.57 0.35 -4.19
CA SER A 85 9.52 -0.65 -4.04
C SER A 85 9.54 -1.75 -5.12
N ILE A 86 10.13 -1.49 -6.31
CA ILE A 86 10.21 -2.50 -7.38
C ILE A 86 11.16 -3.66 -7.06
N PHE A 87 12.04 -3.49 -6.08
CA PHE A 87 13.00 -4.51 -5.64
C PHE A 87 12.46 -5.41 -4.52
N TYR A 88 11.27 -5.12 -4.01
CA TYR A 88 10.62 -5.89 -2.96
C TYR A 88 9.61 -6.89 -3.55
N PRO A 89 9.34 -7.99 -2.84
CA PRO A 89 8.32 -8.95 -3.25
C PRO A 89 6.92 -8.30 -3.23
N PRO A 90 5.93 -8.94 -3.87
CA PRO A 90 4.54 -8.52 -3.75
C PRO A 90 4.06 -8.54 -2.30
N ALA A 91 3.13 -7.65 -1.96
CA ALA A 91 2.38 -7.75 -0.73
C ALA A 91 1.44 -8.95 -0.78
N VAL A 92 1.39 -9.72 0.31
CA VAL A 92 0.51 -10.88 0.42
C VAL A 92 -0.65 -10.56 1.34
N TYR A 93 -1.85 -10.79 0.84
CA TYR A 93 -3.08 -10.61 1.62
C TYR A 93 -3.77 -11.94 1.83
N GLN A 94 -4.29 -12.13 3.03
CA GLN A 94 -5.18 -13.23 3.33
C GLN A 94 -6.62 -12.74 3.26
N ASN A 95 -7.44 -13.41 2.45
CA ASN A 95 -8.87 -13.15 2.37
C ASN A 95 -9.61 -14.22 3.17
N VAL A 96 -10.48 -13.80 4.08
CA VAL A 96 -11.33 -14.68 4.87
C VAL A 96 -12.78 -14.31 4.60
N ALA A 97 -13.59 -15.29 4.20
CA ALA A 97 -15.02 -15.15 4.05
C ALA A 97 -15.73 -15.96 5.14
N ILE A 98 -16.63 -15.32 5.86
CA ILE A 98 -17.43 -15.94 6.93
C ILE A 98 -18.89 -15.80 6.57
N ILE A 99 -19.62 -16.90 6.73
CA ILE A 99 -21.08 -16.91 6.67
C ILE A 99 -21.56 -17.25 8.08
N SER A 100 -22.21 -16.30 8.74
CA SER A 100 -22.87 -16.53 10.02
C SER A 100 -24.38 -16.64 9.82
N THR A 101 -25.02 -17.57 10.54
CA THR A 101 -26.46 -17.79 10.46
C THR A 101 -27.07 -17.46 11.79
N ILE A 102 -28.07 -16.56 11.79
CA ILE A 102 -28.86 -16.21 12.96
C ILE A 102 -30.30 -16.60 12.64
N LYS A 103 -30.82 -17.63 13.29
CA LYS A 103 -32.08 -18.30 12.92
C LYS A 103 -32.02 -18.78 11.46
N GLU A 104 -32.84 -18.24 10.58
CA GLU A 104 -32.91 -18.61 9.15
C GLU A 104 -32.15 -17.62 8.24
N GLU A 105 -31.63 -16.51 8.81
CA GLU A 105 -30.96 -15.46 8.06
C GLU A 105 -29.45 -15.65 8.01
N SER A 106 -28.86 -15.42 6.84
CA SER A 106 -27.42 -15.53 6.58
C SER A 106 -26.75 -14.18 6.44
N PHE A 107 -25.68 -13.97 7.18
CA PHE A 107 -24.86 -12.77 7.16
C PHE A 107 -23.50 -13.08 6.58
N PHE A 108 -23.09 -12.31 5.57
CA PHE A 108 -21.84 -12.50 4.83
C PHE A 108 -20.81 -11.46 5.26
N SER A 109 -19.66 -11.90 5.73
CA SER A 109 -18.55 -11.04 6.13
C SER A 109 -17.29 -11.41 5.37
N ASN A 110 -16.64 -10.42 4.76
CA ASN A 110 -15.39 -10.60 4.04
C ASN A 110 -14.30 -9.74 4.67
N PHE A 111 -13.20 -10.36 5.03
CA PHE A 111 -12.04 -9.72 5.63
C PHE A 111 -10.83 -9.88 4.72
N LYS A 112 -10.06 -8.82 4.58
CA LYS A 112 -8.80 -8.83 3.84
C LYS A 112 -7.71 -8.29 4.74
N VAL A 113 -6.80 -9.15 5.17
CA VAL A 113 -5.73 -8.81 6.10
C VAL A 113 -4.39 -8.89 5.39
N LEU A 114 -3.52 -7.93 5.64
CA LEU A 114 -2.15 -7.92 5.14
C LEU A 114 -1.33 -8.96 5.92
N ALA A 115 -0.93 -10.04 5.25
CA ALA A 115 -0.10 -11.10 5.85
C ALA A 115 1.39 -10.79 5.71
N GLU A 116 1.81 -10.27 4.56
CA GLU A 116 3.19 -9.86 4.30
C GLU A 116 3.20 -8.50 3.60
N GLU A 117 3.95 -7.55 4.14
CA GLU A 117 4.00 -6.19 3.61
C GLU A 117 4.61 -6.13 2.20
N GLY A 118 5.63 -6.95 1.94
CA GLY A 118 6.33 -6.90 0.67
C GLY A 118 6.77 -5.48 0.30
N TYR A 119 6.42 -5.03 -0.91
CA TYR A 119 6.76 -3.68 -1.39
C TYR A 119 6.07 -2.55 -0.60
N LEU A 120 5.01 -2.83 0.13
CA LEU A 120 4.30 -1.83 0.95
C LEU A 120 5.15 -1.31 2.10
N LYS A 121 6.14 -2.09 2.56
CA LYS A 121 7.15 -1.64 3.52
C LYS A 121 7.81 -0.32 3.06
N VAL A 122 8.02 -0.16 1.77
CA VAL A 122 8.66 1.00 1.16
C VAL A 122 7.63 2.02 0.66
N ALA A 123 6.62 1.55 -0.08
CA ALA A 123 5.62 2.40 -0.71
C ALA A 123 4.62 2.99 0.28
N GLY A 124 4.49 2.40 1.47
CA GLY A 124 3.40 2.64 2.41
C GLY A 124 2.14 1.88 2.02
N VAL A 125 1.32 1.58 3.00
CA VAL A 125 0.00 0.96 2.75
C VAL A 125 -0.88 2.00 2.07
N PRO A 126 -1.49 1.70 0.91
CA PRO A 126 -2.43 2.61 0.29
C PRO A 126 -3.57 2.89 1.27
N GLN A 127 -3.75 4.14 1.64
CA GLN A 127 -4.93 4.56 2.36
C GLN A 127 -6.12 4.41 1.42
N GLY A 128 -6.67 3.20 1.39
CA GLY A 128 -7.90 2.92 0.67
C GLY A 128 -9.00 3.76 1.32
N LYS A 129 -9.68 4.56 0.52
CA LYS A 129 -10.99 5.07 0.92
C LYS A 129 -11.85 3.84 1.23
N ARG A 130 -11.87 3.40 2.47
CA ARG A 130 -12.89 2.46 2.92
C ARG A 130 -14.22 3.15 2.66
N SER A 131 -14.95 2.63 1.69
CA SER A 131 -16.35 2.95 1.50
C SER A 131 -17.13 2.38 2.68
N VAL A 132 -16.92 2.94 3.85
CA VAL A 132 -17.94 2.94 4.88
C VAL A 132 -18.83 4.08 4.49
N ASN A 133 -20.05 3.76 4.02
CA ASN A 133 -21.15 4.70 3.83
C ASN A 133 -21.41 5.45 5.14
N LYS A 134 -20.60 6.45 5.45
CA LYS A 134 -20.93 7.52 6.36
C LYS A 134 -21.38 8.69 5.50
N GLY A 135 -22.68 8.78 5.29
CA GLY A 135 -23.30 10.05 4.94
C GLY A 135 -22.93 11.05 6.01
N LYS A 136 -22.00 11.95 5.71
CA LYS A 136 -21.93 13.28 6.31
C LYS A 136 -21.07 14.23 5.48
N SER A 137 -21.65 15.37 5.29
CA SER A 137 -21.21 16.66 4.80
C SER A 137 -19.76 17.02 5.12
N ARG A 138 -19.06 17.50 4.08
CA ARG A 138 -17.76 18.15 4.18
C ARG A 138 -17.90 19.49 4.90
N THR A 139 -17.15 19.66 5.96
CA THR A 139 -16.65 20.96 6.41
C THR A 139 -15.17 20.82 6.70
N ASP A 140 -14.41 21.72 6.07
CA ASP A 140 -12.94 21.83 6.20
C ASP A 140 -12.57 22.21 7.64
N ALA A 141 -11.83 21.37 8.33
CA ALA A 141 -10.80 21.72 9.33
C ALA A 141 -10.24 20.46 10.01
N ASN A 142 -8.92 20.39 10.12
CA ASN A 142 -8.05 19.54 10.93
C ASN A 142 -7.41 18.30 10.29
N GLU A 143 -6.24 18.54 9.67
CA GLU A 143 -5.31 17.50 9.22
C GLU A 143 -4.50 16.81 10.35
N LYS A 144 -4.72 17.13 11.62
CA LYS A 144 -3.90 16.62 12.73
C LYS A 144 -4.51 15.47 13.55
N GLU A 145 -5.79 15.15 13.38
CA GLU A 145 -6.46 14.07 14.11
C GLU A 145 -6.57 12.75 13.31
N GLU A 146 -6.25 12.77 12.00
CA GLU A 146 -6.41 11.60 11.14
C GLU A 146 -5.37 10.49 11.37
N ASP A 147 -4.16 10.82 11.84
CA ASP A 147 -3.09 9.83 12.04
C ASP A 147 -3.30 8.92 13.26
N ALA A 148 -4.01 9.39 14.30
CA ALA A 148 -4.26 8.62 15.51
C ALA A 148 -5.46 7.65 15.35
N GLU A 149 -6.47 8.02 14.56
CA GLU A 149 -7.63 7.17 14.30
C GLU A 149 -7.32 6.03 13.32
N GLN A 150 -6.29 6.20 12.47
CA GLN A 150 -5.86 5.22 11.47
C GLN A 150 -5.04 4.07 12.05
N THR A 151 -4.24 4.31 13.08
CA THR A 151 -3.52 3.26 13.80
C THR A 151 -4.46 2.37 14.60
N ALA A 152 -5.49 2.95 15.22
CA ALA A 152 -6.49 2.19 15.97
C ALA A 152 -7.33 1.24 15.10
N ASP A 153 -7.66 1.62 13.88
CA ASP A 153 -8.42 0.78 12.94
C ASP A 153 -7.58 -0.40 12.41
N GLN A 154 -6.26 -0.22 12.23
CA GLN A 154 -5.37 -1.31 11.82
C GLN A 154 -5.13 -2.32 12.95
N ASP A 155 -5.02 -1.85 14.17
CA ASP A 155 -4.86 -2.70 15.35
C ASP A 155 -6.14 -3.52 15.62
N LEU A 156 -7.31 -2.91 15.45
CA LEU A 156 -8.62 -3.59 15.55
C LEU A 156 -8.78 -4.68 14.48
N ASP A 157 -8.39 -4.41 13.23
CA ASP A 157 -8.45 -5.40 12.16
C ASP A 157 -7.52 -6.60 12.43
N THR A 158 -6.35 -6.34 13.00
CA THR A 158 -5.38 -7.39 13.34
C THR A 158 -5.87 -8.23 14.52
N ALA A 159 -6.38 -7.61 15.58
CA ALA A 159 -6.92 -8.31 16.73
C ALA A 159 -8.17 -9.15 16.36
N LEU A 160 -9.07 -8.58 15.56
CA LEU A 160 -10.24 -9.29 15.04
C LEU A 160 -9.83 -10.50 14.19
N PHE A 161 -8.78 -10.35 13.39
CA PHE A 161 -8.27 -11.42 12.55
C PHE A 161 -7.70 -12.59 13.36
N GLU A 162 -7.00 -12.33 14.46
CA GLU A 162 -6.52 -13.40 15.34
C GLU A 162 -7.70 -14.18 15.97
N VAL A 163 -8.78 -13.48 16.35
CA VAL A 163 -10.01 -14.14 16.81
C VAL A 163 -10.64 -14.99 15.68
N ILE A 164 -10.73 -14.43 14.47
CA ILE A 164 -11.30 -15.12 13.30
C ILE A 164 -10.54 -16.39 12.97
N LYS A 165 -9.21 -16.43 13.10
CA LYS A 165 -8.39 -17.64 12.88
C LYS A 165 -8.76 -18.80 13.80
N THR A 166 -9.30 -18.52 14.97
CA THR A 166 -9.71 -19.55 15.93
C THR A 166 -11.07 -20.15 15.60
N LEU A 167 -11.87 -19.50 14.77
CA LEU A 167 -13.22 -19.95 14.42
C LEU A 167 -13.15 -21.14 13.46
N LYS A 168 -14.05 -22.09 13.69
CA LYS A 168 -14.24 -23.29 12.85
C LYS A 168 -15.68 -23.32 12.36
N LYS A 169 -15.92 -24.13 11.32
CA LYS A 169 -17.29 -24.39 10.87
C LYS A 169 -18.11 -24.96 12.05
N GLY A 170 -19.23 -24.30 12.36
CA GLY A 170 -20.10 -24.64 13.48
C GLY A 170 -19.74 -23.97 14.81
N SER A 171 -18.75 -23.06 14.86
CA SER A 171 -18.53 -22.22 16.03
C SER A 171 -19.77 -21.36 16.30
N VAL A 172 -20.17 -21.28 17.57
CA VAL A 172 -21.31 -20.46 18.03
C VAL A 172 -20.76 -19.22 18.69
N LEU A 173 -21.25 -18.05 18.26
CA LEU A 173 -20.86 -16.75 18.80
C LEU A 173 -22.10 -16.05 19.40
N PRO A 174 -21.95 -15.30 20.51
CA PRO A 174 -23.05 -14.52 21.05
C PRO A 174 -23.34 -13.32 20.11
N VAL A 175 -24.63 -13.04 19.88
CA VAL A 175 -25.05 -11.83 19.18
C VAL A 175 -25.08 -10.70 20.18
N GLY A 176 -24.23 -9.69 19.99
CA GLY A 176 -24.16 -8.52 20.88
C GLY A 176 -25.20 -7.48 20.56
N ALA A 177 -25.39 -7.14 19.29
CA ALA A 177 -26.37 -6.18 18.82
C ALA A 177 -26.75 -6.45 17.36
N LEU A 178 -27.90 -5.97 16.94
CA LEU A 178 -28.36 -5.99 15.56
C LEU A 178 -28.87 -4.60 15.20
N ASP A 179 -28.20 -3.93 14.27
CA ASP A 179 -28.58 -2.62 13.77
C ASP A 179 -29.13 -2.72 12.36
N ILE A 180 -30.30 -2.15 12.13
CA ILE A 180 -30.89 -2.00 10.80
C ILE A 180 -30.51 -0.62 10.28
N LYS A 181 -29.85 -0.59 9.12
CA LYS A 181 -29.54 0.67 8.41
C LYS A 181 -30.37 0.76 7.15
N GLU A 182 -31.15 1.81 7.08
CA GLU A 182 -31.84 2.15 5.83
C GLU A 182 -30.84 2.75 4.84
N GLY A 183 -30.98 2.40 3.58
CA GLY A 183 -30.15 2.91 2.50
C GLY A 183 -30.94 3.01 1.20
N GLU A 184 -30.63 4.02 0.41
CA GLU A 184 -31.18 4.19 -0.93
C GLU A 184 -30.17 3.74 -1.98
N THR A 185 -30.63 3.04 -3.00
CA THR A 185 -29.83 2.74 -4.17
C THR A 185 -29.77 3.97 -5.07
N SER A 186 -28.60 4.32 -5.56
CA SER A 186 -28.42 5.37 -6.54
C SER A 186 -28.10 4.76 -7.93
N PRO A 187 -28.58 5.35 -9.03
CA PRO A 187 -28.22 4.90 -10.35
C PRO A 187 -26.70 5.04 -10.58
N PRO A 188 -26.08 4.21 -11.43
CA PRO A 188 -24.68 4.34 -11.77
C PRO A 188 -24.41 5.73 -12.35
N LYS A 189 -23.23 6.29 -12.04
CA LYS A 189 -22.81 7.58 -12.60
C LYS A 189 -22.74 7.46 -14.12
N ARG A 190 -23.23 8.48 -14.82
CA ARG A 190 -23.07 8.57 -16.27
C ARG A 190 -21.59 8.70 -16.61
N TYR A 191 -21.18 8.11 -17.70
CA TYR A 191 -19.85 8.32 -18.27
C TYR A 191 -19.71 9.80 -18.64
N ASN A 192 -18.61 10.42 -18.20
CA ASN A 192 -18.20 11.75 -18.63
C ASN A 192 -17.22 11.61 -19.79
#